data_05116b5b01038fcc74a9f02e2cee1a17
#
_entry.id   05116b5b01038fcc74a9f02e2cee1a17
#
_cell.length_a   1.000
_cell.length_b   1.000
_cell.length_c   1.000
_cell.angle_alpha   90.00
_cell.angle_beta   90.00
_cell.angle_gamma   90.00
#
_symmetry.space_group_name_H-M   'P 1'
#
loop_
_entity.id
_entity.type
_entity.pdbx_description
1 polymer ?
#
loop_
_entity_poly.entity_id
_entity_poly.type
_entity_poly.pdbx_seq_one_letter_code
_entity_poly.pdbx_strand_id
1 'polypeptide(L)'
;MSDAVTSTDYALEFRLNGKPVQCRVPVERTLADLLHDDLRLTGTKLGCSRGVCGACVTLVDGLPQASCSTFAFQVAGRDVLSIEGLEADGHLHPIQQAFIDRGAFQCGYCTGGMVLLAKALLDRDPDPDRATIIEWISSNVCRCTGYAMIVEAVEEAARVLRAGATT
;
A
#
# COMPACT_ATOMS: atom_id res chain seq x y z
N MET A 1 12.94 23.61 -33.82
CA MET A 1 13.05 24.41 -32.57
C MET A 1 12.65 23.44 -31.47
N SER A 2 13.62 22.92 -30.78
CA SER A 2 13.42 21.95 -29.70
C SER A 2 13.21 22.77 -28.44
N ASP A 3 11.95 22.91 -27.99
CA ASP A 3 11.65 23.43 -26.66
C ASP A 3 12.16 22.42 -25.65
N ALA A 4 13.33 22.73 -25.07
CA ALA A 4 13.81 22.05 -23.88
C ALA A 4 12.82 22.38 -22.76
N VAL A 5 11.89 21.49 -22.50
CA VAL A 5 11.12 21.51 -21.26
C VAL A 5 12.16 21.37 -20.15
N THR A 6 12.50 22.45 -19.49
CA THR A 6 13.30 22.44 -18.29
C THR A 6 12.48 21.72 -17.21
N SER A 7 12.72 20.41 -17.01
CA SER A 7 12.11 19.70 -15.91
C SER A 7 12.54 20.38 -14.61
N THR A 8 11.57 20.95 -13.91
CA THR A 8 11.82 21.55 -12.61
C THR A 8 11.92 20.42 -11.60
N ASP A 9 13.13 19.98 -11.31
CA ASP A 9 13.36 18.95 -10.31
C ASP A 9 13.08 19.50 -8.91
N TYR A 10 12.31 18.75 -8.15
CA TYR A 10 12.00 18.99 -6.75
C TYR A 10 12.94 18.17 -5.86
N ALA A 11 13.59 18.81 -4.88
CA ALA A 11 14.36 18.10 -3.85
C ALA A 11 13.38 17.54 -2.82
N LEU A 12 13.22 16.23 -2.82
CA LEU A 12 12.29 15.51 -1.99
C LEU A 12 12.99 14.80 -0.84
N GLU A 13 12.52 15.03 0.37
CA GLU A 13 12.94 14.31 1.57
C GLU A 13 11.69 13.74 2.25
N PHE A 14 11.69 12.46 2.58
CA PHE A 14 10.58 11.75 3.25
C PHE A 14 11.09 10.50 3.95
N ARG A 15 10.24 9.82 4.69
CA ARG A 15 10.57 8.51 5.27
C ARG A 15 9.86 7.43 4.46
N LEU A 16 10.60 6.38 4.10
CA LEU A 16 10.07 5.23 3.36
C LEU A 16 10.38 3.95 4.12
N ASN A 17 9.34 3.22 4.51
CA ASN A 17 9.49 1.98 5.27
C ASN A 17 10.38 2.17 6.51
N GLY A 18 10.15 3.28 7.24
CA GLY A 18 10.89 3.66 8.43
C GLY A 18 12.29 4.27 8.20
N LYS A 19 12.78 4.34 6.95
CA LYS A 19 14.12 4.85 6.61
C LYS A 19 14.02 6.22 5.93
N PRO A 20 14.94 7.17 6.22
CA PRO A 20 14.99 8.45 5.52
C PRO A 20 15.42 8.25 4.05
N VAL A 21 14.72 8.93 3.14
CA VAL A 21 15.03 8.97 1.70
C VAL A 21 15.17 10.42 1.26
N GLN A 22 16.21 10.70 0.50
CA GLN A 22 16.46 11.99 -0.15
C GLN A 22 16.71 11.73 -1.63
N CYS A 23 15.96 12.41 -2.49
CA CYS A 23 16.08 12.27 -3.94
C CYS A 23 15.68 13.57 -4.65
N ARG A 24 15.96 13.65 -5.95
CA ARG A 24 15.41 14.70 -6.83
C ARG A 24 14.43 14.06 -7.79
N VAL A 25 13.26 14.65 -7.92
CA VAL A 25 12.20 14.12 -8.79
C VAL A 25 11.61 15.23 -9.64
N PRO A 26 11.25 14.97 -10.91
CA PRO A 26 10.43 15.88 -11.68
C PRO A 26 9.12 16.17 -10.94
N VAL A 27 8.60 17.41 -11.02
CA VAL A 27 7.38 17.80 -10.29
C VAL A 27 6.16 16.99 -10.70
N GLU A 28 6.14 16.47 -11.92
CA GLU A 28 5.09 15.60 -12.45
C GLU A 28 5.23 14.13 -12.07
N ARG A 29 6.34 13.74 -11.39
CA ARG A 29 6.57 12.36 -10.98
C ARG A 29 5.51 11.90 -9.99
N THR A 30 4.83 10.78 -10.28
CA THR A 30 3.90 10.20 -9.31
C THR A 30 4.65 9.44 -8.21
N LEU A 31 4.02 9.29 -7.05
CA LEU A 31 4.57 8.47 -5.96
C LEU A 31 4.73 7.00 -6.41
N ALA A 32 3.80 6.48 -7.22
CA ALA A 32 3.88 5.12 -7.74
C ALA A 32 5.10 4.92 -8.63
N ASP A 33 5.37 5.85 -9.56
CA ASP A 33 6.52 5.76 -10.44
C ASP A 33 7.84 5.91 -9.65
N LEU A 34 7.88 6.82 -8.66
CA LEU A 34 9.02 6.95 -7.76
C LEU A 34 9.31 5.63 -7.03
N LEU A 35 8.29 5.02 -6.42
CA LEU A 35 8.47 3.76 -5.68
C LEU A 35 8.86 2.62 -6.60
N HIS A 36 8.10 2.41 -7.69
CA HIS A 36 8.25 1.25 -8.56
C HIS A 36 9.49 1.33 -9.45
N ASP A 37 9.69 2.47 -10.14
CA ASP A 37 10.71 2.60 -11.17
C ASP A 37 12.05 3.13 -10.62
N ASP A 38 11.99 4.19 -9.79
CA ASP A 38 13.22 4.85 -9.34
C ASP A 38 13.81 4.12 -8.13
N LEU A 39 12.97 3.72 -7.15
CA LEU A 39 13.41 3.05 -5.93
C LEU A 39 13.33 1.52 -6.00
N ARG A 40 12.84 0.98 -7.11
CA ARG A 40 12.73 -0.47 -7.37
C ARG A 40 11.89 -1.26 -6.37
N LEU A 41 10.95 -0.59 -5.70
CA LEU A 41 9.95 -1.23 -4.85
C LEU A 41 8.77 -1.71 -5.71
N THR A 42 8.98 -2.85 -6.35
CA THR A 42 8.07 -3.36 -7.39
C THR A 42 6.78 -3.97 -6.85
N GLY A 43 6.60 -4.06 -5.55
CA GLY A 43 5.36 -4.48 -4.89
C GLY A 43 4.21 -3.50 -5.11
N THR A 44 4.50 -2.21 -5.27
CA THR A 44 3.51 -1.21 -5.70
C THR A 44 3.17 -1.42 -7.18
N LYS A 45 1.93 -1.82 -7.48
CA LYS A 45 1.51 -2.20 -8.84
C LYS A 45 0.68 -1.11 -9.52
N LEU A 46 0.94 -0.87 -10.81
CA LEU A 46 0.23 0.10 -11.64
C LEU A 46 -0.83 -0.60 -12.50
N GLY A 47 -2.11 -0.58 -12.08
CA GLY A 47 -3.21 -1.21 -12.81
C GLY A 47 -4.00 -0.23 -13.68
N CYS A 48 -4.54 0.84 -13.11
CA CYS A 48 -5.41 1.78 -13.82
C CYS A 48 -4.79 3.14 -14.09
N SER A 49 -3.77 3.54 -13.36
CA SER A 49 -3.11 4.87 -13.38
C SER A 49 -4.07 6.05 -13.24
N ARG A 50 -5.20 5.86 -12.53
CA ARG A 50 -6.29 6.84 -12.35
C ARG A 50 -6.87 6.86 -10.94
N GLY A 51 -6.20 6.25 -9.95
CA GLY A 51 -6.65 6.24 -8.56
C GLY A 51 -7.88 5.37 -8.26
N VAL A 52 -8.29 4.46 -9.17
CA VAL A 52 -9.57 3.73 -9.06
C VAL A 52 -9.41 2.31 -8.55
N CYS A 53 -8.38 1.55 -9.02
CA CYS A 53 -8.33 0.11 -8.78
C CYS A 53 -7.66 -0.31 -7.47
N GLY A 54 -6.95 0.58 -6.81
CA GLY A 54 -6.28 0.31 -5.53
C GLY A 54 -5.02 -0.57 -5.59
N ALA A 55 -4.61 -1.09 -6.76
CA ALA A 55 -3.41 -1.93 -6.87
C ALA A 55 -2.12 -1.20 -6.44
N CYS A 56 -2.11 0.12 -6.53
CA CYS A 56 -1.01 1.00 -6.16
C CYS A 56 -1.15 1.63 -4.76
N VAL A 57 -2.05 1.14 -3.92
CA VAL A 57 -2.22 1.68 -2.56
C VAL A 57 -0.91 1.58 -1.79
N THR A 58 -0.51 2.70 -1.20
CA THR A 58 0.53 2.83 -0.17
C THR A 58 -0.07 3.57 1.02
N LEU A 59 0.54 3.47 2.20
CA LEU A 59 0.10 4.27 3.34
C LEU A 59 0.98 5.51 3.45
N VAL A 60 0.36 6.67 3.56
CA VAL A 60 1.04 7.94 3.81
C VAL A 60 0.53 8.46 5.15
N ASP A 61 1.42 8.55 6.15
CA ASP A 61 1.08 8.81 7.55
C ASP A 61 -0.05 7.87 8.06
N GLY A 62 0.03 6.59 7.69
CA GLY A 62 -0.95 5.57 8.07
C GLY A 62 -2.25 5.56 7.26
N LEU A 63 -2.47 6.51 6.36
CA LEU A 63 -3.68 6.62 5.56
C LEU A 63 -3.49 6.05 4.15
N PRO A 64 -4.43 5.23 3.63
CA PRO A 64 -4.32 4.66 2.30
C PRO A 64 -4.41 5.75 1.22
N GLN A 65 -3.44 5.73 0.30
CA GLN A 65 -3.34 6.66 -0.82
C GLN A 65 -3.16 5.88 -2.12
N ALA A 66 -3.85 6.32 -3.17
CA ALA A 66 -3.63 5.83 -4.52
C ALA A 66 -2.38 6.47 -5.11
N SER A 67 -1.22 5.85 -4.94
CA SER A 67 0.07 6.45 -5.29
C SER A 67 0.23 6.80 -6.78
N CYS A 68 -0.55 6.19 -7.68
CA CYS A 68 -0.56 6.54 -9.11
C CYS A 68 -1.23 7.92 -9.41
N SER A 69 -1.96 8.50 -8.47
CA SER A 69 -2.59 9.82 -8.56
C SER A 69 -2.11 10.79 -7.47
N THR A 70 -1.07 10.40 -6.73
CA THR A 70 -0.38 11.24 -5.75
C THR A 70 0.97 11.65 -6.37
N PHE A 71 1.27 12.94 -6.44
CA PHE A 71 2.59 13.39 -6.89
C PHE A 71 3.64 13.15 -5.80
N ALA A 72 4.86 12.79 -6.21
CA ALA A 72 5.93 12.46 -5.28
C ALA A 72 6.24 13.62 -4.31
N PHE A 73 6.21 14.86 -4.76
CA PHE A 73 6.47 16.01 -3.89
C PHE A 73 5.44 16.18 -2.75
N GLN A 74 4.24 15.61 -2.88
CA GLN A 74 3.19 15.72 -1.86
C GLN A 74 3.51 14.89 -0.59
N VAL A 75 4.47 13.98 -0.66
CA VAL A 75 4.92 13.21 0.51
C VAL A 75 6.16 13.80 1.18
N ALA A 76 6.55 15.03 0.84
CA ALA A 76 7.66 15.71 1.49
C ALA A 76 7.44 15.79 3.02
N GLY A 77 8.43 15.33 3.79
CA GLY A 77 8.39 15.28 5.25
C GLY A 77 7.45 14.25 5.86
N ARG A 78 6.81 13.39 5.05
CA ARG A 78 5.82 12.41 5.51
C ARG A 78 6.39 10.99 5.61
N ASP A 79 5.69 10.13 6.35
CA ASP A 79 5.98 8.70 6.42
C ASP A 79 5.21 7.95 5.34
N VAL A 80 5.92 7.21 4.49
CA VAL A 80 5.36 6.36 3.43
C VAL A 80 5.66 4.91 3.76
N LEU A 81 4.63 4.06 3.75
CA LEU A 81 4.76 2.62 3.89
C LEU A 81 4.30 1.93 2.61
N SER A 82 5.20 1.19 1.98
CA SER A 82 4.90 0.27 0.89
C SER A 82 4.77 -1.16 1.40
N ILE A 83 4.33 -2.09 0.56
CA ILE A 83 4.14 -3.50 0.95
C ILE A 83 5.45 -4.15 1.43
N GLU A 84 6.58 -3.71 0.90
CA GLU A 84 7.90 -4.20 1.28
C GLU A 84 8.29 -3.82 2.73
N GLY A 85 7.68 -2.76 3.26
CA GLY A 85 7.95 -2.30 4.62
C GLY A 85 7.13 -2.99 5.71
N LEU A 86 6.26 -3.94 5.36
CA LEU A 86 5.47 -4.66 6.36
C LEU A 86 6.23 -5.80 7.03
N GLU A 87 7.18 -6.40 6.34
CA GLU A 87 8.06 -7.41 6.92
C GLU A 87 9.02 -6.75 7.90
N ALA A 88 9.20 -7.36 9.05
CA ALA A 88 10.17 -6.94 10.05
C ALA A 88 11.00 -8.15 10.51
N ASP A 89 12.32 -8.01 10.50
CA ASP A 89 13.29 -9.00 11.00
C ASP A 89 13.10 -10.42 10.41
N GLY A 90 12.71 -10.50 9.13
CA GLY A 90 12.48 -11.77 8.43
C GLY A 90 11.13 -12.42 8.77
N HIS A 91 10.24 -11.72 9.47
CA HIS A 91 8.91 -12.18 9.82
C HIS A 91 7.82 -11.41 9.08
N LEU A 92 6.91 -12.15 8.45
CA LEU A 92 5.75 -11.57 7.82
C LEU A 92 4.82 -10.91 8.85
N HIS A 93 4.27 -9.77 8.49
CA HIS A 93 3.20 -9.17 9.30
C HIS A 93 1.99 -10.12 9.38
N PRO A 94 1.26 -10.19 10.51
CA PRO A 94 0.10 -11.09 10.66
C PRO A 94 -0.93 -11.02 9.52
N ILE A 95 -1.12 -9.83 8.91
CA ILE A 95 -1.99 -9.68 7.75
C ILE A 95 -1.42 -10.43 6.53
N GLN A 96 -0.11 -10.32 6.26
CA GLN A 96 0.52 -11.03 5.14
C GLN A 96 0.39 -12.54 5.35
N GLN A 97 0.65 -13.02 6.58
CA GLN A 97 0.51 -14.43 6.92
C GLN A 97 -0.93 -14.92 6.73
N ALA A 98 -1.93 -14.17 7.21
CA ALA A 98 -3.34 -14.51 7.04
C ALA A 98 -3.75 -14.60 5.55
N PHE A 99 -3.23 -13.71 4.70
CA PHE A 99 -3.47 -13.77 3.25
C PHE A 99 -2.89 -15.05 2.63
N ILE A 100 -1.73 -15.52 3.10
CA ILE A 100 -1.13 -16.79 2.66
C ILE A 100 -1.96 -17.96 3.15
N ASP A 101 -2.27 -18.02 4.44
CA ASP A 101 -2.96 -19.15 5.08
C ASP A 101 -4.38 -19.35 4.51
N ARG A 102 -5.05 -18.28 4.14
CA ARG A 102 -6.40 -18.31 3.54
C ARG A 102 -6.39 -18.40 2.01
N GLY A 103 -5.22 -18.39 1.37
CA GLY A 103 -5.13 -18.34 -0.09
C GLY A 103 -5.83 -17.11 -0.68
N ALA A 104 -5.76 -15.96 0.00
CA ALA A 104 -6.49 -14.74 -0.33
C ALA A 104 -5.92 -13.99 -1.55
N PHE A 105 -5.29 -14.70 -2.47
CA PHE A 105 -4.76 -14.19 -3.73
C PHE A 105 -4.74 -15.29 -4.79
N GLN A 106 -4.69 -14.88 -6.06
CA GLN A 106 -4.46 -15.77 -7.20
C GLN A 106 -3.30 -15.23 -8.04
N CYS A 107 -3.53 -14.26 -8.92
CA CYS A 107 -2.45 -13.68 -9.71
C CYS A 107 -1.48 -12.80 -8.90
N GLY A 108 -1.87 -12.35 -7.72
CA GLY A 108 -1.05 -11.55 -6.81
C GLY A 108 -1.00 -10.03 -7.12
N TYR A 109 -1.53 -9.61 -8.28
CA TYR A 109 -1.33 -8.23 -8.74
C TYR A 109 -1.95 -7.16 -7.81
N CYS A 110 -3.13 -7.38 -7.27
CA CYS A 110 -3.79 -6.47 -6.33
C CYS A 110 -3.35 -6.68 -4.87
N THR A 111 -2.63 -7.77 -4.57
CA THR A 111 -2.41 -8.24 -3.20
C THR A 111 -1.66 -7.22 -2.35
N GLY A 112 -0.60 -6.60 -2.85
CA GLY A 112 0.16 -5.59 -2.09
C GLY A 112 -0.71 -4.42 -1.64
N GLY A 113 -1.49 -3.84 -2.56
CA GLY A 113 -2.43 -2.76 -2.22
C GLY A 113 -3.55 -3.21 -1.30
N MET A 114 -4.05 -4.45 -1.46
CA MET A 114 -5.11 -5.02 -0.63
C MET A 114 -4.65 -5.25 0.82
N VAL A 115 -3.44 -5.77 1.00
CA VAL A 115 -2.82 -5.98 2.32
C VAL A 115 -2.61 -4.65 3.05
N LEU A 116 -2.09 -3.62 2.36
CA LEU A 116 -1.91 -2.29 2.95
C LEU A 116 -3.24 -1.63 3.31
N LEU A 117 -4.26 -1.81 2.48
CA LEU A 117 -5.60 -1.32 2.76
C LEU A 117 -6.19 -2.00 4.01
N ALA A 118 -6.04 -3.34 4.12
CA ALA A 118 -6.46 -4.10 5.30
C ALA A 118 -5.69 -3.67 6.56
N LYS A 119 -4.37 -3.40 6.43
CA LYS A 119 -3.59 -2.86 7.53
C LYS A 119 -4.15 -1.54 8.04
N ALA A 120 -4.43 -0.59 7.15
CA ALA A 120 -5.00 0.70 7.54
C ALA A 120 -6.36 0.57 8.25
N LEU A 121 -7.18 -0.40 7.86
CA LEU A 121 -8.41 -0.72 8.58
C LEU A 121 -8.11 -1.19 9.99
N LEU A 122 -7.25 -2.21 10.14
CA LEU A 122 -6.98 -2.84 11.45
C LEU A 122 -6.18 -1.93 12.40
N ASP A 123 -5.40 -0.99 11.89
CA ASP A 123 -4.77 0.06 12.69
C ASP A 123 -5.79 1.05 13.27
N ARG A 124 -6.87 1.31 12.52
CA ARG A 124 -7.93 2.22 12.92
C ARG A 124 -9.00 1.55 13.79
N ASP A 125 -9.38 0.33 13.41
CA ASP A 125 -10.37 -0.49 14.09
C ASP A 125 -9.82 -1.92 14.23
N PRO A 126 -9.34 -2.29 15.44
CA PRO A 126 -8.76 -3.61 15.67
C PRO A 126 -9.77 -4.76 15.64
N ASP A 127 -11.07 -4.48 15.71
CA ASP A 127 -12.14 -5.50 15.76
C ASP A 127 -13.31 -5.13 14.83
N PRO A 128 -13.04 -4.93 13.52
CA PRO A 128 -14.08 -4.53 12.60
C PRO A 128 -15.05 -5.68 12.37
N ASP A 129 -16.34 -5.38 12.26
CA ASP A 129 -17.32 -6.36 11.83
C ASP A 129 -17.13 -6.70 10.34
N ARG A 130 -17.73 -7.82 9.92
CA ARG A 130 -17.61 -8.30 8.53
C ARG A 130 -18.13 -7.29 7.51
N ALA A 131 -19.16 -6.52 7.84
CA ALA A 131 -19.74 -5.53 6.94
C ALA A 131 -18.77 -4.37 6.72
N THR A 132 -18.13 -3.90 7.77
CA THR A 132 -17.06 -2.88 7.72
C THR A 132 -15.86 -3.36 6.90
N ILE A 133 -15.43 -4.63 7.08
CA ILE A 133 -14.35 -5.21 6.26
C ILE A 133 -14.74 -5.22 4.78
N ILE A 134 -15.95 -5.67 4.43
CA ILE A 134 -16.41 -5.72 3.04
C ILE A 134 -16.45 -4.31 2.43
N GLU A 135 -17.02 -3.34 3.13
CA GLU A 135 -17.08 -1.94 2.67
C GLU A 135 -15.67 -1.40 2.40
N TRP A 136 -14.77 -1.57 3.36
CA TRP A 136 -13.40 -1.07 3.24
C TRP A 136 -12.63 -1.70 2.09
N ILE A 137 -12.64 -3.04 2.01
CA ILE A 137 -11.92 -3.82 0.99
C ILE A 137 -12.50 -3.58 -0.42
N SER A 138 -13.80 -3.24 -0.54
CA SER A 138 -14.43 -2.99 -1.84
C SER A 138 -13.89 -1.75 -2.56
N SER A 139 -13.10 -0.89 -1.88
CA SER A 139 -12.39 0.21 -2.52
C SER A 139 -11.23 -0.25 -3.42
N ASN A 140 -10.78 -1.51 -3.31
CA ASN A 140 -9.76 -2.09 -4.16
C ASN A 140 -10.35 -3.19 -5.06
N VAL A 141 -9.88 -3.23 -6.32
CA VAL A 141 -10.40 -4.17 -7.32
C VAL A 141 -9.55 -5.44 -7.37
N CYS A 142 -10.17 -6.58 -7.13
CA CYS A 142 -9.62 -7.89 -7.43
C CYS A 142 -10.48 -8.59 -8.50
N ARG A 143 -9.88 -8.97 -9.64
CA ARG A 143 -10.60 -9.64 -10.74
C ARG A 143 -10.65 -11.16 -10.58
N CYS A 144 -9.86 -11.73 -9.65
CA CYS A 144 -9.60 -13.17 -9.61
C CYS A 144 -10.35 -13.89 -8.48
N THR A 145 -10.30 -13.37 -7.24
CA THR A 145 -10.63 -14.12 -6.02
C THR A 145 -12.13 -14.15 -5.66
N GLY A 146 -12.92 -13.19 -6.15
CA GLY A 146 -14.30 -13.03 -5.68
C GLY A 146 -14.43 -12.50 -4.24
N TYR A 147 -13.33 -12.05 -3.63
CA TYR A 147 -13.19 -11.38 -2.33
C TYR A 147 -13.45 -12.24 -1.07
N ALA A 148 -14.16 -13.35 -1.12
CA ALA A 148 -14.52 -14.13 0.07
C ALA A 148 -13.30 -14.46 0.94
N MET A 149 -12.25 -15.03 0.35
CA MET A 149 -11.00 -15.38 1.06
C MET A 149 -10.23 -14.14 1.54
N ILE A 150 -10.33 -13.00 0.85
CA ILE A 150 -9.72 -11.74 1.30
C ILE A 150 -10.38 -11.26 2.58
N VAL A 151 -11.72 -11.27 2.64
CA VAL A 151 -12.47 -10.89 3.84
C VAL A 151 -12.13 -11.80 5.01
N GLU A 152 -12.09 -13.13 4.79
CA GLU A 152 -11.70 -14.11 5.81
C GLU A 152 -10.27 -13.91 6.30
N ALA A 153 -9.34 -13.53 5.40
CA ALA A 153 -7.96 -13.23 5.79
C ALA A 153 -7.87 -11.98 6.69
N VAL A 154 -8.67 -10.96 6.42
CA VAL A 154 -8.72 -9.76 7.27
C VAL A 154 -9.32 -10.08 8.65
N GLU A 155 -10.40 -10.88 8.71
CA GLU A 155 -10.97 -11.37 9.97
C GLU A 155 -9.95 -12.15 10.80
N GLU A 156 -9.20 -13.07 10.17
CA GLU A 156 -8.15 -13.84 10.83
C GLU A 156 -7.01 -12.95 11.32
N ALA A 157 -6.54 -12.01 10.50
CA ALA A 157 -5.50 -11.07 10.90
C ALA A 157 -5.93 -10.22 12.11
N ALA A 158 -7.17 -9.73 12.13
CA ALA A 158 -7.73 -9.00 13.26
C ALA A 158 -7.70 -9.83 14.54
N ARG A 159 -8.10 -11.10 14.46
CA ARG A 159 -8.07 -12.03 15.60
C ARG A 159 -6.65 -12.26 16.15
N VAL A 160 -5.68 -12.46 15.24
CA VAL A 160 -4.27 -12.70 15.61
C VAL A 160 -3.65 -11.46 16.26
N LEU A 161 -3.87 -10.28 15.67
CA LEU A 161 -3.34 -9.02 16.19
C LEU A 161 -3.87 -8.69 17.58
N ARG A 162 -5.17 -8.92 17.85
CA ARG A 162 -5.74 -8.74 19.19
C ARG A 162 -5.16 -9.72 20.21
N ALA A 163 -4.97 -10.99 19.84
CA ALA A 163 -4.39 -11.97 20.72
C ALA A 163 -2.94 -11.62 21.11
N GLY A 164 -2.15 -11.08 20.16
CA GLY A 164 -0.78 -10.63 20.41
C GLY A 164 -0.66 -9.34 21.24
N ALA A 165 -1.70 -8.49 21.23
CA ALA A 165 -1.71 -7.27 22.04
C ALA A 165 -2.04 -7.51 23.54
N THR A 166 -2.45 -8.73 23.91
CA THR A 166 -2.89 -9.09 25.26
C THR A 166 -1.79 -9.79 26.08
N THR A 167 -0.60 -9.98 25.48
CA THR A 167 0.60 -10.59 26.12
C THR A 167 1.68 -9.57 26.38
#